data_1836c75cc8270f16f4a76653a66c0af9
#
_entry.id   1836c75cc8270f16f4a76653a66c0af9
#
_cell.length_a   1.000
_cell.length_b   1.000
_cell.length_c   1.000
_cell.angle_alpha   90.00
_cell.angle_beta   90.00
_cell.angle_gamma   90.00
#
_symmetry.space_group_name_H-M   'P 1'
#
loop_
_entity.id
_entity.type
_entity.pdbx_description
1 polymer ?
#
loop_
_entity_poly.entity_id
_entity_poly.type
_entity_poly.pdbx_seq_one_letter_code
_entity_poly.pdbx_strand_id
1 'polypeptide(L)'
;IVLGLYIGFPRLNQLRFIARDPILTGILKVSKLPVQSTFRRFVNALHLNVARQMLTIMRTMRERVWAAANVKLEVVTIDTDTTVHTLYGQQMGGRKSYNPKNKGKKSYQPMLTFISETREYIWGGLRNGDRPTGKQIGDHIRDVCAALPPCVKQIYGRADSGFYCREAIEAYEECTARFVISGRKTSRLVEQLRQAEWKPSKKTDAGWECEFRYQPDGWKKDYRFVALRYEKTREEVESEETEQYQLFETSQYKYRVFVTDLTEPIDFVVWFYNQRGGAENLIKEANNDAGLAAHPSGRFDVNGNHFQLAMLAYNLNCWLMLFNRAPQTDATALQHTTL
;
A
#
# COMPACT_ATOMS: atom_id res chain seq x y z
N ILE A 1 -1.86 6.35 -23.96
CA ILE A 1 -1.01 6.48 -22.77
C ILE A 1 -1.13 5.22 -21.92
N VAL A 2 -2.34 4.83 -21.47
CA VAL A 2 -2.55 3.66 -20.62
C VAL A 2 -1.99 2.39 -21.25
N LEU A 3 -2.26 2.11 -22.53
CA LEU A 3 -1.67 0.96 -23.23
C LEU A 3 -0.15 1.04 -23.30
N GLY A 4 0.43 2.24 -23.48
CA GLY A 4 1.87 2.41 -23.42
C GLY A 4 2.46 2.05 -22.06
N LEU A 5 1.81 2.48 -20.97
CA LEU A 5 2.19 2.11 -19.60
C LEU A 5 2.06 0.59 -19.38
N TYR A 6 0.96 0.01 -19.84
CA TYR A 6 0.67 -1.42 -19.74
C TYR A 6 1.76 -2.31 -20.37
N ILE A 7 2.33 -1.87 -21.50
CA ILE A 7 3.40 -2.61 -22.21
C ILE A 7 4.81 -2.13 -21.82
N GLY A 8 4.97 -1.43 -20.70
CA GLY A 8 6.25 -1.09 -20.11
C GLY A 8 6.92 0.19 -20.63
N PHE A 9 6.16 1.14 -21.20
CA PHE A 9 6.67 2.45 -21.63
C PHE A 9 6.25 3.57 -20.66
N PRO A 10 6.96 3.78 -19.54
CA PRO A 10 6.56 4.74 -18.51
C PRO A 10 6.72 6.20 -18.90
N ARG A 11 7.42 6.50 -19.99
CA ARG A 11 7.70 7.87 -20.43
C ARG A 11 7.04 8.18 -21.76
N LEU A 12 6.40 9.36 -21.88
CA LEU A 12 5.70 9.78 -23.09
C LEU A 12 6.59 9.81 -24.35
N ASN A 13 7.89 10.09 -24.20
CA ASN A 13 8.82 10.08 -25.35
C ASN A 13 9.09 8.68 -25.90
N GLN A 14 8.88 7.65 -25.11
CA GLN A 14 9.08 6.26 -25.54
C GLN A 14 7.94 5.79 -26.46
N LEU A 15 6.75 6.40 -26.40
CA LEU A 15 5.62 6.08 -27.28
C LEU A 15 5.95 6.26 -28.76
N ARG A 16 7.00 6.98 -29.12
CA ARG A 16 7.52 7.09 -30.50
C ARG A 16 7.97 5.74 -31.07
N PHE A 17 8.48 4.83 -30.23
CA PHE A 17 8.97 3.53 -30.66
C PHE A 17 7.86 2.60 -31.12
N ILE A 18 6.65 2.79 -30.61
CA ILE A 18 5.45 2.01 -30.91
C ILE A 18 4.44 2.81 -31.73
N ALA A 19 4.83 3.98 -32.26
CA ALA A 19 3.91 4.92 -32.92
C ALA A 19 3.20 4.35 -34.16
N ARG A 20 3.77 3.34 -34.80
CA ARG A 20 3.26 2.64 -35.98
C ARG A 20 3.15 1.12 -35.76
N ASP A 21 3.16 0.68 -34.54
CA ASP A 21 2.97 -0.74 -34.24
C ASP A 21 1.59 -1.19 -34.74
N PRO A 22 1.52 -2.23 -35.62
CA PRO A 22 0.28 -2.62 -36.28
C PRO A 22 -0.77 -3.15 -35.30
N ILE A 23 -0.36 -3.79 -34.21
CA ILE A 23 -1.28 -4.32 -33.20
C ILE A 23 -1.90 -3.17 -32.45
N LEU A 24 -1.09 -2.24 -31.92
CA LEU A 24 -1.59 -1.09 -31.16
C LEU A 24 -2.44 -0.15 -32.03
N THR A 25 -2.00 0.13 -33.24
CA THR A 25 -2.78 0.98 -34.16
C THR A 25 -4.07 0.31 -34.60
N GLY A 26 -4.06 -1.02 -34.79
CA GLY A 26 -5.25 -1.82 -35.06
C GLY A 26 -6.25 -1.82 -33.91
N ILE A 27 -5.80 -2.06 -32.67
CA ILE A 27 -6.64 -1.99 -31.46
C ILE A 27 -7.27 -0.60 -31.30
N LEU A 28 -6.49 0.46 -31.50
CA LEU A 28 -6.93 1.83 -31.35
C LEU A 28 -7.66 2.38 -32.58
N LYS A 29 -7.71 1.62 -33.69
CA LYS A 29 -8.30 2.01 -34.98
C LYS A 29 -7.75 3.35 -35.50
N VAL A 30 -6.44 3.54 -35.41
CA VAL A 30 -5.73 4.72 -35.89
C VAL A 30 -4.59 4.33 -36.83
N SER A 31 -4.20 5.20 -37.76
CA SER A 31 -3.07 4.94 -38.68
C SER A 31 -1.70 5.05 -37.99
N LYS A 32 -1.61 5.87 -36.95
CA LYS A 32 -0.41 6.06 -36.12
C LYS A 32 -0.79 6.68 -34.79
N LEU A 33 0.04 6.47 -33.78
CA LEU A 33 -0.11 7.18 -32.50
C LEU A 33 0.22 8.67 -32.66
N PRO A 34 -0.41 9.55 -31.86
CA PRO A 34 -0.04 10.96 -31.79
C PRO A 34 1.43 11.15 -31.43
N VAL A 35 2.00 12.27 -31.82
CA VAL A 35 3.37 12.64 -31.43
C VAL A 35 3.45 13.03 -29.96
N GLN A 36 4.65 12.91 -29.38
CA GLN A 36 4.88 13.19 -27.94
C GLN A 36 4.32 14.54 -27.47
N SER A 37 4.45 15.60 -28.31
CA SER A 37 3.95 16.93 -27.95
C SER A 37 2.42 16.96 -27.77
N THR A 38 1.69 16.14 -28.52
CA THR A 38 0.23 16.01 -28.39
C THR A 38 -0.12 15.30 -27.08
N PHE A 39 0.57 14.19 -26.73
CA PHE A 39 0.39 13.54 -25.44
C PHE A 39 0.71 14.48 -24.29
N ARG A 40 1.80 15.25 -24.38
CA ARG A 40 2.18 16.23 -23.36
C ARG A 40 1.12 17.32 -23.19
N ARG A 41 0.59 17.88 -24.30
CA ARG A 41 -0.50 18.87 -24.23
C ARG A 41 -1.75 18.29 -23.58
N PHE A 42 -2.11 17.06 -23.95
CA PHE A 42 -3.27 16.37 -23.37
C PHE A 42 -3.11 16.21 -21.85
N VAL A 43 -2.00 15.63 -21.37
CA VAL A 43 -1.79 15.41 -19.93
C VAL A 43 -1.70 16.72 -19.17
N ASN A 44 -1.10 17.78 -19.77
CA ASN A 44 -1.04 19.11 -19.16
C ASN A 44 -2.38 19.84 -19.11
N ALA A 45 -3.35 19.47 -19.94
CA ALA A 45 -4.71 20.01 -19.93
C ALA A 45 -5.60 19.36 -18.87
N LEU A 46 -5.19 18.23 -18.29
CA LEU A 46 -5.95 17.55 -17.24
C LEU A 46 -5.80 18.31 -15.91
N HIS A 47 -6.93 18.63 -15.29
CA HIS A 47 -6.97 19.28 -13.97
C HIS A 47 -6.72 18.27 -12.84
N LEU A 48 -6.42 18.77 -11.65
CA LEU A 48 -6.17 17.94 -10.46
C LEU A 48 -7.36 17.01 -10.13
N ASN A 49 -8.58 17.47 -10.34
CA ASN A 49 -9.79 16.67 -10.10
C ASN A 49 -9.91 15.44 -11.02
N VAL A 50 -9.20 15.39 -12.14
CA VAL A 50 -9.21 14.22 -13.04
C VAL A 50 -8.65 12.99 -12.36
N ALA A 51 -7.62 13.13 -11.53
CA ALA A 51 -7.09 12.03 -10.73
C ALA A 51 -8.19 11.38 -9.86
N ARG A 52 -9.05 12.19 -9.23
CA ARG A 52 -10.19 11.68 -8.44
C ARG A 52 -11.27 11.05 -9.31
N GLN A 53 -11.58 11.64 -10.45
CA GLN A 53 -12.53 11.06 -11.41
C GLN A 53 -12.04 9.70 -11.94
N MET A 54 -10.74 9.52 -12.14
CA MET A 54 -10.16 8.24 -12.55
C MET A 54 -10.35 7.15 -11.49
N LEU A 55 -10.32 7.46 -10.20
CA LEU A 55 -10.65 6.52 -9.13
C LEU A 55 -12.10 6.03 -9.25
N THR A 56 -13.03 6.93 -9.54
CA THR A 56 -14.45 6.58 -9.77
C THR A 56 -14.60 5.69 -11.02
N ILE A 57 -13.88 6.01 -12.09
CA ILE A 57 -13.87 5.18 -13.31
C ILE A 57 -13.34 3.79 -13.01
N MET A 58 -12.21 3.68 -12.30
CA MET A 58 -11.63 2.39 -11.92
C MET A 58 -12.57 1.58 -11.03
N ARG A 59 -13.29 2.22 -10.11
CA ARG A 59 -14.34 1.57 -9.32
C ARG A 59 -15.42 0.95 -10.22
N THR A 60 -15.99 1.73 -11.13
CA THR A 60 -17.02 1.25 -12.06
C THR A 60 -16.50 0.12 -12.95
N MET A 61 -15.26 0.22 -13.43
CA MET A 61 -14.63 -0.83 -14.23
C MET A 61 -14.45 -2.11 -13.40
N ARG A 62 -13.98 -2.01 -12.16
CA ARG A 62 -13.86 -3.15 -11.23
C ARG A 62 -15.17 -3.88 -11.04
N GLU A 63 -16.24 -3.15 -10.74
CA GLU A 63 -17.58 -3.73 -10.55
C GLU A 63 -18.02 -4.53 -11.79
N ARG A 64 -17.80 -3.99 -12.99
CA ARG A 64 -18.10 -4.67 -14.26
C ARG A 64 -17.22 -5.89 -14.50
N VAL A 65 -15.92 -5.78 -14.21
CA VAL A 65 -14.97 -6.90 -14.36
C VAL A 65 -15.32 -8.02 -13.39
N TRP A 66 -15.58 -7.70 -12.12
CA TRP A 66 -15.96 -8.72 -11.12
C TRP A 66 -17.24 -9.44 -11.53
N ALA A 67 -18.24 -8.71 -12.01
CA ALA A 67 -19.47 -9.32 -12.52
C ALA A 67 -19.20 -10.22 -13.74
N ALA A 68 -18.42 -9.77 -14.71
CA ALA A 68 -18.11 -10.52 -15.93
C ALA A 68 -17.19 -11.74 -15.67
N ALA A 69 -16.24 -11.62 -14.75
CA ALA A 69 -15.34 -12.72 -14.34
C ALA A 69 -15.93 -13.61 -13.25
N ASN A 70 -17.20 -13.39 -12.85
CA ASN A 70 -17.90 -14.12 -11.79
C ASN A 70 -17.13 -14.14 -10.45
N VAL A 71 -16.46 -13.03 -10.09
CA VAL A 71 -15.77 -12.87 -8.82
C VAL A 71 -16.80 -12.65 -7.71
N LYS A 72 -16.87 -13.56 -6.74
CA LYS A 72 -17.83 -13.55 -5.63
C LYS A 72 -17.12 -13.46 -4.28
N LEU A 73 -16.27 -12.46 -4.12
CA LEU A 73 -15.56 -12.23 -2.86
C LEU A 73 -16.46 -11.46 -1.89
N GLU A 74 -16.97 -12.13 -0.87
CA GLU A 74 -17.71 -11.52 0.24
C GLU A 74 -16.78 -11.04 1.35
N VAL A 75 -15.58 -11.59 1.43
CA VAL A 75 -14.53 -11.23 2.39
C VAL A 75 -13.32 -10.77 1.62
N VAL A 76 -12.78 -9.61 1.98
CA VAL A 76 -11.56 -9.08 1.35
C VAL A 76 -10.57 -8.59 2.39
N THR A 77 -9.30 -8.74 2.07
CA THR A 77 -8.20 -8.16 2.83
C THR A 77 -7.65 -6.95 2.07
N ILE A 78 -7.59 -5.81 2.73
CA ILE A 78 -6.99 -4.59 2.19
C ILE A 78 -5.63 -4.35 2.83
N ASP A 79 -4.63 -4.17 2.00
CA ASP A 79 -3.27 -3.82 2.40
C ASP A 79 -3.00 -2.37 2.07
N THR A 80 -2.81 -1.54 3.11
CA THR A 80 -2.51 -0.13 2.95
C THR A 80 -1.05 0.14 3.28
N ASP A 81 -0.39 0.89 2.40
CA ASP A 81 1.01 1.26 2.56
C ASP A 81 1.34 2.62 1.95
N THR A 82 2.49 3.17 2.32
CA THR A 82 3.09 4.33 1.67
C THR A 82 4.38 3.93 0.98
N THR A 83 4.68 4.58 -0.14
CA THR A 83 5.97 4.43 -0.79
C THR A 83 6.67 5.76 -0.93
N VAL A 84 7.99 5.75 -1.14
CA VAL A 84 8.79 6.97 -1.28
C VAL A 84 9.35 7.04 -2.70
N HIS A 85 8.92 8.05 -3.45
CA HIS A 85 9.44 8.33 -4.79
C HIS A 85 10.46 9.48 -4.70
N THR A 86 11.74 9.17 -4.76
CA THR A 86 12.81 10.18 -4.75
C THR A 86 12.75 11.02 -6.02
N LEU A 87 12.84 12.35 -5.84
CA LEU A 87 12.81 13.34 -6.92
C LEU A 87 14.20 13.87 -7.20
N TYR A 88 14.57 13.91 -8.48
CA TYR A 88 15.86 14.38 -8.94
C TYR A 88 15.79 15.75 -9.64
N GLY A 89 14.61 16.38 -9.66
CA GLY A 89 14.34 17.66 -10.29
C GLY A 89 13.62 18.64 -9.37
N GLN A 90 13.07 19.71 -9.98
CA GLN A 90 12.33 20.77 -9.30
C GLN A 90 10.82 20.54 -9.30
N GLN A 91 10.37 19.29 -9.11
CA GLN A 91 8.95 18.97 -9.09
C GLN A 91 8.24 19.66 -7.93
N MET A 92 7.10 20.30 -8.24
CA MET A 92 6.23 20.92 -7.24
C MET A 92 5.68 19.86 -6.26
N GLY A 93 5.53 20.23 -5.00
CA GLY A 93 5.05 19.33 -3.94
C GLY A 93 6.11 18.37 -3.39
N GLY A 94 7.30 18.31 -3.98
CA GLY A 94 8.42 17.54 -3.43
C GLY A 94 8.92 18.15 -2.12
N ARG A 95 9.06 17.32 -1.07
CA ARG A 95 9.56 17.73 0.25
C ARG A 95 10.78 16.91 0.66
N LYS A 96 11.67 17.55 1.44
CA LYS A 96 12.74 16.87 2.16
C LYS A 96 12.16 16.34 3.47
N SER A 97 11.72 15.08 3.48
CA SER A 97 11.14 14.40 4.63
C SER A 97 11.72 12.99 4.75
N TYR A 98 10.96 12.05 5.26
CA TYR A 98 11.41 10.68 5.42
C TYR A 98 11.73 10.03 4.05
N ASN A 99 13.03 9.81 3.81
CA ASN A 99 13.55 9.13 2.63
C ASN A 99 14.78 8.30 3.04
N PRO A 100 14.58 7.09 3.54
CA PRO A 100 15.66 6.30 4.13
C PRO A 100 16.74 5.91 3.12
N LYS A 101 16.35 5.66 1.86
CA LYS A 101 17.29 5.28 0.79
C LYS A 101 18.10 6.45 0.26
N ASN A 102 17.56 7.68 0.31
CA ASN A 102 18.18 8.89 -0.25
C ASN A 102 18.00 10.06 0.72
N LYS A 103 18.69 10.00 1.88
CA LYS A 103 18.60 11.02 2.94
C LYS A 103 18.83 12.43 2.37
N GLY A 104 17.97 13.38 2.74
CA GLY A 104 18.07 14.79 2.32
C GLY A 104 17.57 15.09 0.89
N LYS A 105 17.23 14.11 0.09
CA LYS A 105 16.59 14.33 -1.23
C LYS A 105 15.10 14.62 -1.06
N LYS A 106 14.57 15.46 -1.98
CA LYS A 106 13.13 15.66 -2.08
C LYS A 106 12.44 14.38 -2.53
N SER A 107 11.23 14.13 -2.04
CA SER A 107 10.43 12.98 -2.43
C SER A 107 8.95 13.33 -2.49
N TYR A 108 8.17 12.44 -3.14
CA TYR A 108 6.75 12.25 -2.91
C TYR A 108 6.54 11.05 -1.99
N GLN A 109 5.42 11.04 -1.27
CA GLN A 109 4.98 9.92 -0.44
C GLN A 109 3.55 9.51 -0.81
N PRO A 110 3.35 8.81 -1.93
CA PRO A 110 2.05 8.24 -2.27
C PRO A 110 1.55 7.30 -1.18
N MET A 111 0.24 7.26 -0.99
CA MET A 111 -0.45 6.30 -0.15
C MET A 111 -1.35 5.46 -1.03
N LEU A 112 -1.25 4.14 -0.92
CA LEU A 112 -1.91 3.17 -1.79
C LEU A 112 -2.56 2.07 -0.95
N THR A 113 -3.69 1.56 -1.45
CA THR A 113 -4.33 0.36 -0.91
C THR A 113 -4.64 -0.61 -2.02
N PHE A 114 -4.35 -1.88 -1.76
CA PHE A 114 -4.60 -3.01 -2.65
C PHE A 114 -5.56 -4.00 -2.00
N ILE A 115 -6.32 -4.72 -2.82
CA ILE A 115 -7.05 -5.91 -2.39
C ILE A 115 -6.09 -7.08 -2.50
N SER A 116 -5.84 -7.80 -1.41
CA SER A 116 -4.87 -8.89 -1.36
C SER A 116 -5.26 -10.04 -2.28
N GLU A 117 -6.54 -10.41 -2.31
CA GLU A 117 -7.08 -11.57 -3.04
C GLU A 117 -7.02 -11.39 -4.54
N THR A 118 -7.26 -10.19 -5.05
CA THR A 118 -7.27 -9.89 -6.50
C THR A 118 -6.05 -9.11 -6.95
N ARG A 119 -5.18 -8.69 -6.02
CA ARG A 119 -4.00 -7.87 -6.23
C ARG A 119 -4.29 -6.49 -6.82
N GLU A 120 -5.55 -6.11 -6.94
CA GLU A 120 -5.97 -4.84 -7.51
C GLU A 120 -5.63 -3.66 -6.61
N TYR A 121 -5.14 -2.59 -7.21
CA TYR A 121 -5.16 -1.27 -6.59
C TYR A 121 -6.59 -0.77 -6.48
N ILE A 122 -7.02 -0.42 -5.26
CA ILE A 122 -8.37 0.06 -5.03
C ILE A 122 -8.46 1.57 -4.88
N TRP A 123 -7.56 2.17 -4.11
CA TRP A 123 -7.59 3.59 -3.77
C TRP A 123 -6.22 4.13 -3.41
N GLY A 124 -6.03 5.43 -3.63
CA GLY A 124 -4.84 6.14 -3.24
C GLY A 124 -4.49 7.27 -4.19
N GLY A 125 -3.29 7.80 -4.04
CA GLY A 125 -2.86 8.89 -4.91
C GLY A 125 -1.49 9.44 -4.58
N LEU A 126 -1.01 10.27 -5.49
CA LEU A 126 0.21 11.02 -5.31
C LEU A 126 0.00 12.05 -4.19
N ARG A 127 0.96 12.11 -3.28
CA ARG A 127 1.01 13.08 -2.18
C ARG A 127 2.34 13.80 -2.20
N ASN A 128 2.38 14.97 -1.55
CA ASN A 128 3.65 15.63 -1.28
C ASN A 128 4.57 14.71 -0.46
N GLY A 129 5.83 15.13 -0.26
CA GLY A 129 6.80 14.32 0.46
C GLY A 129 6.62 14.26 1.98
N ASP A 130 5.62 14.91 2.55
CA ASP A 130 5.37 14.91 3.98
C ASP A 130 4.68 13.60 4.43
N ARG A 131 4.98 13.16 5.64
CA ARG A 131 4.26 12.02 6.25
C ARG A 131 2.77 12.32 6.31
N PRO A 132 1.89 11.33 6.06
CA PRO A 132 0.47 11.53 6.21
C PRO A 132 0.11 11.86 7.67
N THR A 133 -0.83 12.79 7.85
CA THR A 133 -1.43 13.06 9.15
C THR A 133 -2.44 11.98 9.49
N GLY A 134 -2.76 11.81 10.79
CA GLY A 134 -3.79 10.85 11.23
C GLY A 134 -5.13 11.07 10.51
N LYS A 135 -5.57 12.34 10.36
CA LYS A 135 -6.78 12.67 9.60
C LYS A 135 -6.71 12.16 8.15
N GLN A 136 -5.59 12.39 7.45
CA GLN A 136 -5.44 11.90 6.07
C GLN A 136 -5.45 10.38 5.97
N ILE A 137 -4.92 9.69 6.97
CA ILE A 137 -4.95 8.23 7.06
C ILE A 137 -6.38 7.75 7.28
N GLY A 138 -7.11 8.32 8.25
CA GLY A 138 -8.51 7.97 8.51
C GLY A 138 -9.41 8.21 7.30
N ASP A 139 -9.30 9.39 6.67
CA ASP A 139 -10.06 9.72 5.46
C ASP A 139 -9.75 8.72 4.31
N HIS A 140 -8.47 8.34 4.14
CA HIS A 140 -8.08 7.34 3.14
C HIS A 140 -8.73 5.98 3.40
N ILE A 141 -8.75 5.49 4.64
CA ILE A 141 -9.37 4.20 4.99
C ILE A 141 -10.86 4.23 4.69
N ARG A 142 -11.58 5.32 5.05
CA ARG A 142 -13.00 5.49 4.72
C ARG A 142 -13.25 5.46 3.22
N ASP A 143 -12.44 6.19 2.47
CA ASP A 143 -12.52 6.23 1.00
C ASP A 143 -12.27 4.84 0.38
N VAL A 144 -11.31 4.07 0.91
CA VAL A 144 -11.03 2.68 0.51
C VAL A 144 -12.25 1.81 0.73
N CYS A 145 -12.82 1.83 1.93
CA CYS A 145 -13.99 1.02 2.27
C CYS A 145 -15.20 1.37 1.38
N ALA A 146 -15.41 2.66 1.11
CA ALA A 146 -16.46 3.13 0.21
C ALA A 146 -16.24 2.78 -1.27
N ALA A 147 -14.99 2.48 -1.67
CA ALA A 147 -14.65 2.10 -3.04
C ALA A 147 -14.74 0.60 -3.32
N LEU A 148 -14.96 -0.23 -2.30
CA LEU A 148 -15.14 -1.68 -2.44
C LEU A 148 -16.47 -2.01 -3.15
N PRO A 149 -16.52 -3.11 -3.93
CA PRO A 149 -17.75 -3.59 -4.56
C PRO A 149 -18.83 -3.92 -3.51
N PRO A 150 -20.13 -3.73 -3.83
CA PRO A 150 -21.23 -3.98 -2.88
C PRO A 150 -21.38 -5.44 -2.42
N CYS A 151 -20.77 -6.41 -3.13
CA CYS A 151 -20.77 -7.81 -2.73
C CYS A 151 -19.88 -8.09 -1.52
N VAL A 152 -18.94 -7.19 -1.21
CA VAL A 152 -18.05 -7.32 -0.05
C VAL A 152 -18.84 -7.05 1.23
N LYS A 153 -18.85 -8.03 2.13
CA LYS A 153 -19.57 -7.98 3.42
C LYS A 153 -18.62 -7.81 4.61
N GLN A 154 -17.41 -8.37 4.50
CA GLN A 154 -16.42 -8.32 5.56
C GLN A 154 -15.08 -7.82 5.02
N ILE A 155 -14.50 -6.86 5.72
CA ILE A 155 -13.21 -6.24 5.39
C ILE A 155 -12.21 -6.55 6.50
N TYR A 156 -11.00 -6.96 6.11
CA TYR A 156 -9.85 -7.07 6.97
C TYR A 156 -8.78 -6.09 6.50
N GLY A 157 -8.29 -5.22 7.39
CA GLY A 157 -7.26 -4.24 7.07
C GLY A 157 -5.91 -4.62 7.66
N ARG A 158 -4.83 -4.50 6.86
CA ARG A 158 -3.46 -4.61 7.33
C ARG A 158 -2.68 -3.34 6.97
N ALA A 159 -1.92 -2.83 7.91
CA ALA A 159 -1.10 -1.65 7.67
C ALA A 159 0.19 -1.66 8.53
N ASP A 160 1.20 -0.93 8.09
CA ASP A 160 2.46 -0.80 8.82
C ASP A 160 2.37 0.20 9.98
N SER A 161 3.49 0.38 10.68
CA SER A 161 3.58 1.30 11.83
C SER A 161 3.41 2.79 11.45
N GLY A 162 3.44 3.13 10.17
CA GLY A 162 3.11 4.46 9.67
C GLY A 162 1.64 4.82 9.88
N PHE A 163 0.79 3.79 9.91
CA PHE A 163 -0.67 3.88 10.11
C PHE A 163 -1.08 3.69 11.58
N TYR A 164 -0.15 3.53 12.50
CA TYR A 164 -0.44 3.41 13.92
C TYR A 164 -0.86 4.77 14.50
N CYS A 165 -2.13 5.07 14.37
CA CYS A 165 -2.75 6.27 14.91
C CYS A 165 -4.23 6.02 15.23
N ARG A 166 -4.79 6.86 16.11
CA ARG A 166 -6.18 6.78 16.53
C ARG A 166 -7.14 6.82 15.34
N GLU A 167 -6.93 7.76 14.44
CA GLU A 167 -7.82 8.02 13.29
C GLU A 167 -7.89 6.85 12.32
N ALA A 168 -6.83 6.05 12.19
CA ALA A 168 -6.85 4.83 11.39
C ALA A 168 -7.78 3.79 12.01
N ILE A 169 -7.67 3.58 13.31
CA ILE A 169 -8.48 2.59 14.03
C ILE A 169 -9.94 3.00 14.05
N GLU A 170 -10.23 4.26 14.35
CA GLU A 170 -11.60 4.80 14.30
C GLU A 170 -12.21 4.61 12.90
N ALA A 171 -11.43 4.83 11.83
CA ALA A 171 -11.92 4.63 10.47
C ALA A 171 -12.23 3.16 10.15
N TYR A 172 -11.39 2.21 10.60
CA TYR A 172 -11.69 0.79 10.46
C TYR A 172 -12.96 0.41 11.22
N GLU A 173 -13.12 0.88 12.46
CA GLU A 173 -14.32 0.63 13.27
C GLU A 173 -15.59 1.21 12.62
N GLU A 174 -15.54 2.44 12.14
CA GLU A 174 -16.65 3.09 11.43
C GLU A 174 -17.06 2.31 10.17
N CYS A 175 -16.10 1.70 9.49
CA CYS A 175 -16.33 0.84 8.32
C CYS A 175 -16.74 -0.60 8.69
N THR A 176 -16.84 -0.94 9.97
CA THR A 176 -17.07 -2.32 10.44
C THR A 176 -16.01 -3.30 9.92
N ALA A 177 -14.80 -2.79 9.69
CA ALA A 177 -13.66 -3.56 9.23
C ALA A 177 -12.81 -4.04 10.40
N ARG A 178 -12.35 -5.28 10.33
CA ARG A 178 -11.37 -5.84 11.28
C ARG A 178 -9.98 -5.42 10.86
N PHE A 179 -9.04 -5.31 11.79
CA PHE A 179 -7.71 -4.82 11.45
C PHE A 179 -6.55 -5.46 12.23
N VAL A 180 -5.36 -5.43 11.63
CA VAL A 180 -4.08 -5.66 12.29
C VAL A 180 -3.09 -4.58 11.81
N ILE A 181 -2.60 -3.75 12.72
CA ILE A 181 -1.65 -2.67 12.42
C ILE A 181 -0.38 -2.89 13.24
N SER A 182 0.79 -2.77 12.61
CA SER A 182 2.05 -2.81 13.35
C SER A 182 2.16 -1.63 14.31
N GLY A 183 2.41 -1.91 15.59
CA GLY A 183 2.53 -0.90 16.63
C GLY A 183 3.82 -0.10 16.52
N ARG A 184 3.73 1.22 16.76
CA ARG A 184 4.90 2.06 16.91
C ARG A 184 5.40 1.99 18.34
N LYS A 185 6.67 1.71 18.53
CA LYS A 185 7.32 1.64 19.85
C LYS A 185 7.39 3.05 20.46
N THR A 186 6.42 3.42 21.28
CA THR A 186 6.47 4.59 22.16
C THR A 186 7.03 4.19 23.51
N SER A 187 7.58 5.14 24.27
CA SER A 187 8.15 4.87 25.60
C SER A 187 7.16 4.15 26.52
N ARG A 188 5.88 4.57 26.50
CA ARG A 188 4.82 3.93 27.29
C ARG A 188 4.49 2.52 26.83
N LEU A 189 4.45 2.28 25.51
CA LEU A 189 4.24 0.92 25.00
C LEU A 189 5.41 0.00 25.34
N VAL A 190 6.64 0.51 25.28
CA VAL A 190 7.83 -0.25 25.70
C VAL A 190 7.77 -0.61 27.20
N GLU A 191 7.26 0.29 28.04
CA GLU A 191 7.05 0.02 29.45
C GLU A 191 6.01 -1.09 29.67
N GLN A 192 4.91 -1.07 28.92
CA GLN A 192 3.90 -2.16 28.94
C GLN A 192 4.53 -3.51 28.53
N LEU A 193 5.41 -3.51 27.52
CA LEU A 193 6.11 -4.72 27.09
C LEU A 193 7.07 -5.25 28.13
N ARG A 194 7.70 -4.39 28.95
CA ARG A 194 8.56 -4.81 30.06
C ARG A 194 7.79 -5.46 31.20
N GLN A 195 6.56 -5.00 31.45
CA GLN A 195 5.69 -5.49 32.50
C GLN A 195 4.82 -6.68 32.07
N ALA A 196 4.76 -6.97 30.77
CA ALA A 196 3.90 -8.02 30.22
C ALA A 196 4.37 -9.43 30.63
N GLU A 197 3.42 -10.34 30.78
CA GLU A 197 3.68 -11.75 31.00
C GLU A 197 4.03 -12.46 29.69
N TRP A 198 5.32 -12.76 29.50
CA TRP A 198 5.82 -13.43 28.31
C TRP A 198 5.72 -14.95 28.43
N LYS A 199 5.15 -15.59 27.40
CA LYS A 199 5.07 -17.04 27.27
C LYS A 199 5.97 -17.51 26.14
N PRO A 200 6.63 -18.71 26.25
CA PRO A 200 7.36 -19.27 25.12
C PRO A 200 6.44 -19.43 23.91
N SER A 201 6.87 -18.92 22.76
CA SER A 201 6.13 -19.13 21.52
C SER A 201 6.46 -20.49 20.92
N LYS A 202 5.42 -21.25 20.54
CA LYS A 202 5.60 -22.58 19.92
C LYS A 202 5.30 -22.59 18.43
N LYS A 203 4.68 -21.54 17.93
CA LYS A 203 4.13 -21.49 16.56
C LYS A 203 4.64 -20.32 15.73
N THR A 204 5.37 -19.39 16.35
CA THR A 204 6.01 -18.27 15.66
C THR A 204 7.52 -18.48 15.65
N ASP A 205 8.22 -17.71 14.83
CA ASP A 205 9.69 -17.66 14.78
C ASP A 205 10.31 -16.90 15.96
N ALA A 206 9.49 -16.34 16.85
CA ALA A 206 9.91 -15.62 18.04
C ALA A 206 10.17 -16.57 19.22
N GLY A 207 11.09 -16.19 20.12
CA GLY A 207 11.31 -16.94 21.35
C GLY A 207 10.14 -16.85 22.34
N TRP A 208 9.47 -15.71 22.39
CA TRP A 208 8.35 -15.45 23.31
C TRP A 208 7.26 -14.64 22.64
N GLU A 209 6.05 -14.82 23.16
CA GLU A 209 4.84 -14.07 22.76
C GLU A 209 4.07 -13.61 23.99
N CYS A 210 3.35 -12.50 23.85
CA CYS A 210 2.39 -12.05 24.86
C CYS A 210 1.24 -11.30 24.21
N GLU A 211 0.14 -11.17 24.94
CA GLU A 211 -0.96 -10.29 24.62
C GLU A 211 -1.40 -9.52 25.85
N PHE A 212 -1.84 -8.29 25.65
CA PHE A 212 -2.34 -7.42 26.70
C PHE A 212 -3.32 -6.40 26.14
N ARG A 213 -4.10 -5.82 27.02
CA ARG A 213 -4.92 -4.67 26.67
C ARG A 213 -4.23 -3.39 27.10
N TYR A 214 -4.21 -2.42 26.21
CA TYR A 214 -3.55 -1.14 26.43
C TYR A 214 -4.29 -0.02 25.71
N GLN A 215 -4.45 1.12 26.39
CA GLN A 215 -4.98 2.34 25.81
C GLN A 215 -3.83 3.33 25.56
N PRO A 216 -3.43 3.55 24.29
CA PRO A 216 -2.46 4.59 23.96
C PRO A 216 -2.97 5.99 24.27
N ASP A 217 -2.08 6.93 24.49
CA ASP A 217 -2.43 8.32 24.77
C ASP A 217 -3.29 8.92 23.67
N GLY A 218 -4.38 9.57 24.07
CA GLY A 218 -5.31 10.22 23.18
C GLY A 218 -6.26 9.27 22.42
N TRP A 219 -6.20 7.95 22.71
CA TRP A 219 -7.17 7.00 22.16
C TRP A 219 -8.41 6.91 23.05
N LYS A 220 -9.56 6.58 22.44
CA LYS A 220 -10.84 6.59 23.17
C LYS A 220 -11.02 5.40 24.10
N LYS A 221 -10.40 4.26 23.78
CA LYS A 221 -10.50 3.01 24.54
C LYS A 221 -9.21 2.21 24.45
N ASP A 222 -9.14 1.14 25.23
CA ASP A 222 -8.09 0.16 25.13
C ASP A 222 -8.31 -0.80 23.94
N TYR A 223 -7.23 -1.32 23.42
CA TYR A 223 -7.22 -2.31 22.34
C TYR A 223 -6.36 -3.52 22.74
N ARG A 224 -6.56 -4.61 22.03
CA ARG A 224 -5.69 -5.80 22.14
C ARG A 224 -4.38 -5.52 21.44
N PHE A 225 -3.29 -5.72 22.17
CA PHE A 225 -1.94 -5.73 21.64
C PHE A 225 -1.39 -7.15 21.69
N VAL A 226 -0.83 -7.57 20.58
CA VAL A 226 -0.09 -8.83 20.44
C VAL A 226 1.35 -8.47 20.23
N ALA A 227 2.25 -9.09 20.97
CA ALA A 227 3.68 -8.80 20.86
C ALA A 227 4.52 -10.08 20.80
N LEU A 228 5.57 -9.99 20.00
CA LEU A 228 6.62 -11.00 19.86
C LEU A 228 7.94 -10.44 20.34
N ARG A 229 8.73 -11.29 21.00
CA ARG A 229 10.06 -10.96 21.51
C ARG A 229 11.09 -11.91 20.95
N TYR A 230 12.14 -11.34 20.36
CA TYR A 230 13.28 -12.03 19.78
C TYR A 230 14.55 -11.67 20.55
N GLU A 231 15.44 -12.62 20.74
CA GLU A 231 16.78 -12.30 21.19
C GLU A 231 17.55 -11.58 20.07
N LYS A 232 18.28 -10.53 20.43
CA LYS A 232 19.20 -9.86 19.51
C LYS A 232 20.46 -10.70 19.31
N THR A 233 20.96 -10.70 18.09
CA THR A 233 22.30 -11.25 17.82
C THR A 233 23.38 -10.33 18.39
N ARG A 234 24.59 -10.86 18.61
CA ARG A 234 25.73 -10.07 19.07
C ARG A 234 26.03 -8.89 18.14
N GLU A 235 25.96 -9.11 16.83
CA GLU A 235 26.17 -8.07 15.82
C GLU A 235 25.12 -6.94 15.90
N GLU A 236 23.85 -7.26 16.18
CA GLU A 236 22.79 -6.27 16.37
C GLU A 236 23.00 -5.44 17.64
N VAL A 237 23.51 -6.03 18.71
CA VAL A 237 23.85 -5.32 19.96
C VAL A 237 25.04 -4.39 19.73
N GLU A 238 26.12 -4.88 19.13
CA GLU A 238 27.32 -4.09 18.84
C GLU A 238 27.05 -2.92 17.86
N SER A 239 26.17 -3.09 16.87
CA SER A 239 25.79 -2.02 15.95
C SER A 239 24.97 -0.91 16.62
N GLU A 240 24.14 -1.24 17.61
CA GLU A 240 23.38 -0.23 18.38
C GLU A 240 24.26 0.53 19.39
N GLU A 241 25.31 -0.09 19.93
CA GLU A 241 26.28 0.57 20.82
C GLU A 241 27.13 1.63 20.09
N THR A 242 27.36 1.45 18.80
CA THR A 242 28.10 2.41 17.96
C THR A 242 27.25 3.59 17.46
N GLU A 243 25.93 3.44 17.40
CA GLU A 243 25.02 4.56 17.11
C GLU A 243 24.63 5.24 18.42
N GLN A 244 25.17 6.40 18.67
CA GLN A 244 25.04 7.29 19.85
C GLN A 244 23.57 7.58 20.29
N TYR A 245 22.80 6.56 20.69
CA TYR A 245 21.49 6.69 21.33
C TYR A 245 21.43 5.96 22.66
N GLN A 246 22.34 6.34 23.56
CA GLN A 246 22.39 5.87 24.96
C GLN A 246 21.31 6.46 25.86
N LEU A 247 20.11 6.70 25.39
CA LEU A 247 19.00 7.18 26.25
C LEU A 247 18.05 6.06 26.69
N PHE A 248 18.23 4.85 26.18
CA PHE A 248 17.49 3.67 26.63
C PHE A 248 18.47 2.53 26.80
N GLU A 249 18.40 1.84 27.94
CA GLU A 249 19.13 0.59 28.18
C GLU A 249 19.03 -0.29 26.94
N THR A 250 20.17 -0.72 26.40
CA THR A 250 20.26 -1.67 25.29
C THR A 250 19.48 -2.91 25.66
N SER A 251 18.24 -2.99 25.24
CA SER A 251 17.42 -4.17 25.47
C SER A 251 18.05 -5.34 24.73
N GLN A 252 18.32 -6.43 25.42
CA GLN A 252 18.76 -7.70 24.80
C GLN A 252 17.74 -8.25 23.80
N TYR A 253 16.55 -7.66 23.76
CA TYR A 253 15.42 -8.14 23.00
C TYR A 253 14.97 -7.14 21.94
N LYS A 254 14.54 -7.69 20.82
CA LYS A 254 13.83 -7.00 19.74
C LYS A 254 12.35 -7.35 19.80
N TYR A 255 11.50 -6.34 19.70
CA TYR A 255 10.06 -6.53 19.80
C TYR A 255 9.38 -6.25 18.46
N ARG A 256 8.39 -7.09 18.10
CA ARG A 256 7.36 -6.77 17.11
C ARG A 256 6.03 -6.68 17.85
N VAL A 257 5.27 -5.64 17.57
CA VAL A 257 4.00 -5.38 18.27
C VAL A 257 2.94 -5.09 17.24
N PHE A 258 1.74 -5.59 17.49
CA PHE A 258 0.57 -5.37 16.66
C PHE A 258 -0.60 -4.92 17.53
N VAL A 259 -1.35 -3.92 17.06
CA VAL A 259 -2.66 -3.58 17.60
C VAL A 259 -3.71 -4.20 16.70
N THR A 260 -4.74 -4.80 17.30
CA THR A 260 -5.77 -5.51 16.57
C THR A 260 -7.09 -5.54 17.34
N ASP A 261 -8.18 -5.72 16.61
CA ASP A 261 -9.50 -6.07 17.14
C ASP A 261 -9.85 -7.55 16.89
N LEU A 262 -8.95 -8.31 16.25
CA LEU A 262 -9.10 -9.74 16.04
C LEU A 262 -9.08 -10.48 17.38
N THR A 263 -9.91 -11.53 17.49
CA THR A 263 -10.00 -12.39 18.68
C THR A 263 -9.25 -13.71 18.54
N GLU A 264 -8.76 -13.98 17.34
CA GLU A 264 -8.03 -15.19 16.96
C GLU A 264 -6.70 -15.31 17.75
N PRO A 265 -6.14 -16.51 17.88
CA PRO A 265 -4.87 -16.74 18.60
C PRO A 265 -3.71 -15.91 18.05
N ILE A 266 -2.70 -15.69 18.89
CA ILE A 266 -1.53 -14.86 18.56
C ILE A 266 -0.85 -15.31 17.25
N ASP A 267 -0.65 -16.61 17.09
CA ASP A 267 -0.04 -17.20 15.89
C ASP A 267 -0.81 -16.87 14.62
N PHE A 268 -2.15 -16.87 14.67
CA PHE A 268 -2.98 -16.45 13.54
C PHE A 268 -2.80 -14.96 13.24
N VAL A 269 -2.87 -14.08 14.25
CA VAL A 269 -2.70 -12.63 14.07
C VAL A 269 -1.35 -12.31 13.43
N VAL A 270 -0.29 -12.99 13.89
CA VAL A 270 1.07 -12.83 13.35
C VAL A 270 1.16 -13.35 11.91
N TRP A 271 0.65 -14.56 11.67
CA TRP A 271 0.59 -15.14 10.32
C TRP A 271 -0.18 -14.21 9.37
N PHE A 272 -1.38 -13.78 9.77
CA PHE A 272 -2.22 -12.90 8.98
C PHE A 272 -1.51 -11.59 8.63
N TYR A 273 -0.86 -10.95 9.61
CA TYR A 273 -0.09 -9.75 9.35
C TYR A 273 1.10 -10.00 8.40
N ASN A 274 1.80 -11.12 8.54
CA ASN A 274 2.97 -11.43 7.73
C ASN A 274 2.62 -11.60 6.23
N GLN A 275 1.39 -11.99 5.90
CA GLN A 275 0.91 -12.02 4.51
C GLN A 275 0.92 -10.63 3.85
N ARG A 276 0.99 -9.54 4.63
CA ARG A 276 1.15 -8.17 4.12
C ARG A 276 2.44 -7.97 3.31
N GLY A 277 3.46 -8.82 3.49
CA GLY A 277 4.66 -8.81 2.66
C GLY A 277 4.37 -8.87 1.15
N GLY A 278 3.23 -9.43 0.77
CA GLY A 278 2.73 -9.40 -0.61
C GLY A 278 2.48 -7.98 -1.12
N ALA A 279 1.97 -7.05 -0.30
CA ALA A 279 1.67 -5.68 -0.71
C ALA A 279 2.93 -4.89 -1.11
N GLU A 280 4.06 -5.14 -0.47
CA GLU A 280 5.34 -4.52 -0.84
C GLU A 280 5.76 -4.93 -2.25
N ASN A 281 5.48 -6.19 -2.64
CA ASN A 281 5.70 -6.67 -4.00
C ASN A 281 4.75 -5.99 -4.99
N LEU A 282 3.45 -5.80 -4.64
CA LEU A 282 2.49 -5.09 -5.50
C LEU A 282 2.93 -3.65 -5.78
N ILE A 283 3.42 -2.95 -4.75
CA ILE A 283 3.98 -1.60 -4.90
C ILE A 283 5.23 -1.61 -5.78
N LYS A 284 6.10 -2.60 -5.62
CA LYS A 284 7.30 -2.77 -6.43
C LYS A 284 6.95 -3.02 -7.89
N GLU A 285 5.99 -3.90 -8.17
CA GLU A 285 5.45 -4.15 -9.51
C GLU A 285 4.84 -2.87 -10.11
N ALA A 286 3.99 -2.16 -9.38
CA ALA A 286 3.41 -0.89 -9.83
C ALA A 286 4.48 0.15 -10.17
N ASN A 287 5.54 0.26 -9.36
CA ASN A 287 6.64 1.19 -9.59
C ASN A 287 7.46 0.85 -10.83
N ASN A 288 7.80 -0.42 -11.02
CA ASN A 288 8.71 -0.87 -12.06
C ASN A 288 7.99 -1.12 -13.39
N ASP A 289 6.86 -1.82 -13.34
CA ASP A 289 6.23 -2.37 -14.55
C ASP A 289 5.13 -1.44 -15.07
N ALA A 290 4.32 -0.84 -14.18
CA ALA A 290 3.30 0.13 -14.59
C ALA A 290 3.81 1.58 -14.65
N GLY A 291 5.08 1.84 -14.29
CA GLY A 291 5.68 3.18 -14.34
C GLY A 291 5.15 4.15 -13.29
N LEU A 292 4.68 3.65 -12.13
CA LEU A 292 4.14 4.46 -11.05
C LEU A 292 5.16 5.47 -10.49
N ALA A 293 6.44 5.08 -10.42
CA ALA A 293 7.53 5.94 -9.96
C ALA A 293 7.96 7.01 -10.99
N ALA A 294 7.40 7.04 -12.18
CA ALA A 294 7.70 8.04 -13.18
C ALA A 294 6.91 9.34 -12.91
N HIS A 295 7.64 10.45 -12.83
CA HIS A 295 7.07 11.79 -12.64
C HIS A 295 7.45 12.67 -13.85
N PRO A 296 6.64 12.63 -14.93
CA PRO A 296 7.00 13.20 -16.22
C PRO A 296 6.99 14.73 -16.27
N SER A 297 6.54 15.41 -15.22
CA SER A 297 6.33 16.85 -15.19
C SER A 297 6.92 17.50 -13.94
N GLY A 298 7.21 18.81 -14.04
CA GLY A 298 7.45 19.65 -12.87
C GLY A 298 6.18 19.97 -12.07
N ARG A 299 4.99 19.81 -12.67
CA ARG A 299 3.70 20.13 -12.06
C ARG A 299 3.17 18.93 -11.26
N PHE A 300 2.67 19.22 -10.06
CA PHE A 300 2.13 18.20 -9.17
C PHE A 300 0.84 17.53 -9.70
N ASP A 301 -0.08 18.33 -10.22
CA ASP A 301 -1.35 17.87 -10.80
C ASP A 301 -1.14 16.92 -11.98
N VAL A 302 -0.21 17.22 -12.87
CA VAL A 302 0.17 16.37 -14.01
C VAL A 302 0.73 15.04 -13.54
N ASN A 303 1.60 15.07 -12.52
CA ASN A 303 2.16 13.84 -11.93
C ASN A 303 1.09 13.02 -11.21
N GLY A 304 0.12 13.68 -10.53
CA GLY A 304 -1.01 13.01 -9.91
C GLY A 304 -1.94 12.32 -10.92
N ASN A 305 -2.19 12.95 -12.06
CA ASN A 305 -2.94 12.34 -13.16
C ASN A 305 -2.17 11.17 -13.79
N HIS A 306 -0.86 11.33 -14.00
CA HIS A 306 0.00 10.24 -14.50
C HIS A 306 0.01 9.04 -13.55
N PHE A 307 0.06 9.30 -12.24
CA PHE A 307 -0.03 8.27 -11.20
C PHE A 307 -1.30 7.42 -11.38
N GLN A 308 -2.46 8.04 -11.56
CA GLN A 308 -3.71 7.29 -11.74
C GLN A 308 -3.77 6.55 -13.10
N LEU A 309 -3.17 7.10 -14.17
CA LEU A 309 -3.04 6.38 -15.44
C LEU A 309 -2.16 5.13 -15.29
N ALA A 310 -1.09 5.21 -14.50
CA ALA A 310 -0.24 4.06 -14.19
C ALA A 310 -1.00 3.00 -13.38
N MET A 311 -1.78 3.42 -12.37
CA MET A 311 -2.58 2.48 -11.57
C MET A 311 -3.74 1.88 -12.37
N LEU A 312 -4.29 2.58 -13.35
CA LEU A 312 -5.24 1.98 -14.29
C LEU A 312 -4.56 0.91 -15.16
N ALA A 313 -3.36 1.18 -15.68
CA ALA A 313 -2.60 0.19 -16.45
C ALA A 313 -2.27 -1.05 -15.60
N TYR A 314 -1.88 -0.86 -14.34
CA TYR A 314 -1.67 -1.93 -13.38
C TYR A 314 -2.94 -2.76 -13.17
N ASN A 315 -4.08 -2.10 -12.91
CA ASN A 315 -5.35 -2.79 -12.72
C ASN A 315 -5.83 -3.53 -13.97
N LEU A 316 -5.57 -3.04 -15.18
CA LEU A 316 -5.88 -3.77 -16.41
C LEU A 316 -5.21 -5.14 -16.44
N ASN A 317 -3.96 -5.22 -15.98
CA ASN A 317 -3.26 -6.50 -15.87
C ASN A 317 -3.91 -7.42 -14.83
N CYS A 318 -4.22 -6.90 -13.63
CA CYS A 318 -4.94 -7.68 -12.62
C CYS A 318 -6.28 -8.20 -13.14
N TRP A 319 -7.03 -7.34 -13.84
CA TRP A 319 -8.33 -7.73 -14.42
C TRP A 319 -8.22 -8.75 -15.53
N LEU A 320 -7.21 -8.64 -16.40
CA LEU A 320 -6.95 -9.67 -17.41
C LEU A 320 -6.65 -11.02 -16.78
N MET A 321 -5.89 -11.05 -15.68
CA MET A 321 -5.61 -12.27 -14.92
C MET A 321 -6.88 -12.87 -14.30
N LEU A 322 -7.85 -12.06 -13.87
CA LEU A 322 -9.13 -12.55 -13.35
C LEU A 322 -9.92 -13.34 -14.41
N PHE A 323 -9.87 -12.92 -15.68
CA PHE A 323 -10.52 -13.65 -16.78
C PHE A 323 -9.78 -14.93 -17.19
N ASN A 324 -8.49 -15.01 -16.96
CA ASN A 324 -7.66 -16.14 -17.35
C ASN A 324 -7.56 -17.24 -16.29
N ARG A 325 -8.24 -17.08 -15.16
CA ARG A 325 -8.24 -18.10 -14.09
C ARG A 325 -9.04 -19.32 -14.50
N ALA A 326 -8.48 -20.49 -14.24
CA ALA A 326 -9.22 -21.73 -14.36
C ALA A 326 -10.38 -21.77 -13.33
N PRO A 327 -11.58 -22.27 -13.68
CA PRO A 327 -12.76 -22.28 -12.79
C PRO A 327 -12.59 -23.01 -11.45
N GLN A 328 -11.49 -23.75 -11.28
CA GLN A 328 -11.24 -24.62 -10.12
C GLN A 328 -10.15 -24.13 -9.17
N THR A 329 -9.62 -22.92 -9.38
CA THR A 329 -8.62 -22.38 -8.44
C THR A 329 -9.34 -21.72 -7.28
N ASP A 330 -9.35 -22.37 -6.11
CA ASP A 330 -9.79 -21.79 -4.84
C ASP A 330 -9.15 -20.42 -4.61
N ALA A 331 -9.87 -19.51 -3.96
CA ALA A 331 -9.40 -18.16 -3.66
C ALA A 331 -8.04 -18.12 -2.91
N THR A 332 -7.69 -19.22 -2.23
CA THR A 332 -6.39 -19.43 -1.58
C THR A 332 -5.23 -19.68 -2.55
N ALA A 333 -5.50 -20.16 -3.77
CA ALA A 333 -4.48 -20.36 -4.81
C ALA A 333 -4.04 -19.07 -5.53
N LEU A 334 -4.66 -17.94 -5.20
CA LEU A 334 -4.37 -16.60 -5.74
C LEU A 334 -2.98 -16.05 -5.36
N GLN A 335 -2.27 -16.70 -4.45
CA GLN A 335 -1.01 -16.21 -3.88
C GLN A 335 0.24 -16.48 -4.74
N HIS A 336 0.16 -17.20 -5.86
CA HIS A 336 1.35 -17.71 -6.54
C HIS A 336 1.47 -17.46 -8.05
N THR A 337 0.68 -16.60 -8.65
CA THR A 337 0.94 -16.17 -10.03
C THR A 337 1.74 -14.87 -10.03
N THR A 338 3.05 -14.98 -10.13
CA THR A 338 3.93 -13.91 -10.58
C THR A 338 3.54 -13.47 -11.99
N LEU A 339 3.54 -12.17 -12.22
CA LEU A 339 3.45 -11.57 -13.54
C LEU A 339 4.63 -11.97 -14.43
#